data_2d0359c64b2417ec9a3d65c8af393888
#
_entry.id   2d0359c64b2417ec9a3d65c8af393888
#
_cell.length_a   1.000
_cell.length_b   1.000
_cell.length_c   1.000
_cell.angle_alpha   90.00
_cell.angle_beta   90.00
_cell.angle_gamma   90.00
#
_symmetry.space_group_name_H-M   'P 1'
#
loop_
_entity.id
_entity.type
_entity.pdbx_description
1 polymer ?
#
loop_
_entity_poly.entity_id
_entity_poly.type
_entity_poly.pdbx_seq_one_letter_code
_entity_poly.pdbx_strand_id
1 'polypeptide(L)'
;MRNFETLGKKKVVIGLVHLLPMPGTPFFQEGDFERSLDKAVQDARALYEGGADGCLIQTVDKVYPTQDEADPVRTAGMAVITHAVAQATGEDFQIGVQIMWNALSASAAAARVAGGSFLRCTALVGRTESPFGRVEANPLAFLNYRRAI
;
A
#
# COMPACT_ATOMS: atom_id res chain seq x y z
N MET A 1 -11.61 -8.68 7.71
CA MET A 1 -11.22 -7.37 7.14
C MET A 1 -11.14 -6.39 8.30
N ARG A 2 -10.00 -5.74 8.50
CA ARG A 2 -9.85 -4.72 9.55
C ARG A 2 -10.74 -3.52 9.22
N ASN A 3 -11.43 -2.99 10.21
CA ASN A 3 -12.18 -1.74 10.07
C ASN A 3 -11.25 -0.59 10.43
N PHE A 4 -11.30 0.49 9.68
CA PHE A 4 -10.52 1.69 9.99
C PHE A 4 -11.17 2.44 11.15
N GLU A 5 -10.71 2.17 12.38
CA GLU A 5 -11.33 2.68 13.62
C GLU A 5 -10.60 3.86 14.27
N THR A 6 -9.48 4.29 13.70
CA THR A 6 -8.64 5.36 14.29
C THR A 6 -9.26 6.76 14.20
N LEU A 7 -10.34 6.93 13.44
CA LEU A 7 -10.98 8.23 13.21
C LEU A 7 -11.53 8.92 14.47
N GLY A 8 -11.74 8.17 15.55
CA GLY A 8 -12.17 8.74 16.85
C GLY A 8 -11.03 9.33 17.69
N LYS A 9 -9.77 9.08 17.34
CA LYS A 9 -8.61 9.58 18.09
C LYS A 9 -8.26 11.00 17.66
N LYS A 10 -7.84 11.85 18.61
CA LYS A 10 -7.42 13.24 18.34
C LYS A 10 -6.11 13.31 17.53
N LYS A 11 -5.22 12.34 17.70
CA LYS A 11 -3.93 12.24 17.00
C LYS A 11 -3.72 10.79 16.61
N VAL A 12 -3.56 10.53 15.32
CA VAL A 12 -3.29 9.21 14.75
C VAL A 12 -1.87 9.20 14.22
N VAL A 13 -1.09 8.16 14.59
CA VAL A 13 0.29 7.97 14.13
C VAL A 13 0.31 6.78 13.18
N ILE A 14 0.59 7.04 11.90
CA ILE A 14 0.77 6.02 10.86
C ILE A 14 2.22 6.05 10.39
N GLY A 15 2.96 4.98 10.63
CA GLY A 15 4.33 4.83 10.16
C GLY A 15 4.39 4.44 8.69
N LEU A 16 5.49 4.77 7.99
CA LEU A 16 5.71 4.36 6.61
C LEU A 16 6.61 3.12 6.58
N VAL A 17 6.17 2.08 5.87
CA VAL A 17 6.94 0.88 5.57
C VAL A 17 7.27 0.90 4.08
N HIS A 18 8.46 1.37 3.75
CA HIS A 18 8.93 1.43 2.37
C HIS A 18 9.56 0.10 1.97
N LEU A 19 9.07 -0.45 0.86
CA LEU A 19 9.56 -1.71 0.31
C LEU A 19 10.83 -1.50 -0.53
N LEU A 20 11.64 -2.55 -0.64
CA LEU A 20 12.68 -2.63 -1.67
C LEU A 20 12.05 -2.75 -3.07
N PRO A 21 12.82 -2.58 -4.16
CA PRO A 21 12.29 -2.74 -5.50
C PRO A 21 11.58 -4.07 -5.68
N MET A 22 10.38 -4.03 -6.25
CA MET A 22 9.54 -5.21 -6.48
C MET A 22 9.98 -5.95 -7.76
N PRO A 23 9.72 -7.27 -7.87
CA PRO A 23 9.96 -8.00 -9.10
C PRO A 23 9.33 -7.30 -10.31
N GLY A 24 10.01 -7.35 -11.45
CA GLY A 24 9.58 -6.67 -12.68
C GLY A 24 9.90 -5.17 -12.74
N THR A 25 10.61 -4.62 -11.75
CA THR A 25 11.06 -3.23 -11.77
C THR A 25 12.55 -3.10 -12.10
N PRO A 26 13.00 -1.93 -12.65
CA PRO A 26 14.37 -1.77 -13.15
C PRO A 26 15.49 -1.95 -12.11
N PHE A 27 15.17 -1.78 -10.83
CA PHE A 27 16.17 -1.85 -9.75
C PHE A 27 16.04 -3.12 -8.91
N PHE A 28 15.15 -4.03 -9.29
CA PHE A 28 14.99 -5.30 -8.61
C PHE A 28 16.25 -6.16 -8.74
N GLN A 29 16.66 -6.76 -7.64
CA GLN A 29 17.75 -7.74 -7.57
C GLN A 29 17.20 -9.04 -6.99
N GLU A 30 17.83 -10.16 -7.34
CA GLU A 30 17.49 -11.46 -6.77
C GLU A 30 17.55 -11.44 -5.24
N GLY A 31 16.52 -11.95 -4.57
CA GLY A 31 16.38 -11.92 -3.13
C GLY A 31 15.82 -10.61 -2.55
N ASP A 32 15.56 -9.57 -3.37
CA ASP A 32 14.96 -8.32 -2.87
C ASP A 32 13.54 -8.53 -2.34
N PHE A 33 12.80 -9.44 -2.92
CA PHE A 33 11.43 -9.69 -2.48
C PHE A 33 11.37 -10.25 -1.07
N GLU A 34 12.18 -11.27 -0.78
CA GLU A 34 12.30 -11.90 0.53
C GLU A 34 12.82 -10.90 1.56
N ARG A 35 13.86 -10.13 1.22
CA ARG A 35 14.38 -9.06 2.09
C ARG A 35 13.33 -7.97 2.36
N SER A 36 12.54 -7.63 1.35
CA SER A 36 11.46 -6.65 1.47
C SER A 36 10.35 -7.13 2.39
N LEU A 37 9.98 -8.41 2.29
CA LEU A 37 9.00 -9.05 3.16
C LEU A 37 9.47 -9.06 4.62
N ASP A 38 10.69 -9.53 4.88
CA ASP A 38 11.27 -9.56 6.21
C ASP A 38 11.36 -8.17 6.83
N LYS A 39 11.87 -7.20 6.04
CA LYS A 39 11.94 -5.79 6.45
C LYS A 39 10.55 -5.24 6.79
N ALA A 40 9.56 -5.48 5.95
CA ALA A 40 8.21 -4.95 6.15
C ALA A 40 7.59 -5.49 7.44
N VAL A 41 7.79 -6.77 7.74
CA VAL A 41 7.32 -7.39 9.00
C VAL A 41 8.04 -6.79 10.20
N GLN A 42 9.37 -6.62 10.13
CA GLN A 42 10.16 -6.02 11.22
C GLN A 42 9.76 -4.57 11.49
N ASP A 43 9.66 -3.74 10.43
CA ASP A 43 9.24 -2.34 10.56
C ASP A 43 7.83 -2.21 11.16
N ALA A 44 6.89 -3.02 10.67
CA ALA A 44 5.52 -3.00 11.16
C ALA A 44 5.40 -3.45 12.62
N ARG A 45 6.16 -4.46 13.05
CA ARG A 45 6.22 -4.88 14.45
C ARG A 45 6.80 -3.77 15.33
N ALA A 46 7.91 -3.16 14.91
CA ALA A 46 8.50 -2.05 15.67
C ALA A 46 7.54 -0.87 15.83
N LEU A 47 6.77 -0.54 14.79
CA LEU A 47 5.73 0.48 14.86
C LEU A 47 4.59 0.08 15.81
N TYR A 48 4.12 -1.16 15.72
CA TYR A 48 3.06 -1.68 16.58
C TYR A 48 3.46 -1.71 18.05
N GLU A 49 4.63 -2.27 18.35
CA GLU A 49 5.20 -2.34 19.72
C GLU A 49 5.53 -0.94 20.27
N GLY A 50 5.90 0.00 19.39
CA GLY A 50 6.11 1.41 19.73
C GLY A 50 4.83 2.22 19.94
N GLY A 51 3.66 1.61 19.80
CA GLY A 51 2.36 2.26 20.05
C GLY A 51 1.82 3.11 18.90
N ALA A 52 2.33 2.95 17.67
CA ALA A 52 1.72 3.54 16.49
C ALA A 52 0.33 2.94 16.23
N ASP A 53 -0.57 3.71 15.65
CA ASP A 53 -1.94 3.27 15.33
C ASP A 53 -2.00 2.41 14.05
N GLY A 54 -0.96 2.47 13.22
CA GLY A 54 -0.90 1.70 12.00
C GLY A 54 0.35 1.96 11.18
N CYS A 55 0.40 1.32 10.01
CA CYS A 55 1.44 1.57 9.01
C CYS A 55 0.84 1.73 7.61
N LEU A 56 1.61 2.36 6.72
CA LEU A 56 1.36 2.39 5.29
C LEU A 56 2.48 1.65 4.57
N ILE A 57 2.16 0.51 3.99
CA ILE A 57 3.07 -0.27 3.14
C ILE A 57 3.06 0.35 1.75
N GLN A 58 4.23 0.76 1.27
CA GLN A 58 4.36 1.55 0.04
C GLN A 58 5.52 1.07 -0.82
N THR A 59 5.29 0.91 -2.13
CA THR A 59 6.37 0.71 -3.09
C THR A 59 7.13 2.02 -3.32
N VAL A 60 8.46 1.94 -3.44
CA VAL A 60 9.33 3.09 -3.76
C VAL A 60 10.34 2.72 -4.86
N ASP A 61 9.95 1.85 -5.76
CA ASP A 61 10.74 1.17 -6.78
C ASP A 61 10.98 2.00 -8.06
N LYS A 62 10.67 3.30 -8.01
CA LYS A 62 10.80 4.27 -9.12
C LYS A 62 9.99 3.92 -10.38
N VAL A 63 8.95 3.10 -10.24
CA VAL A 63 7.96 2.82 -11.29
C VAL A 63 6.69 3.59 -10.95
N TYR A 64 6.40 4.61 -11.74
CA TYR A 64 5.34 5.59 -11.45
C TYR A 64 4.39 5.77 -12.65
N PRO A 65 3.53 4.76 -12.95
CA PRO A 65 2.52 4.90 -13.99
C PRO A 65 1.55 6.03 -13.64
N THR A 66 1.15 6.79 -14.66
CA THR A 66 0.22 7.92 -14.50
C THR A 66 -1.25 7.49 -14.51
N GLN A 67 -1.51 6.27 -14.98
CA GLN A 67 -2.84 5.66 -14.99
C GLN A 67 -3.06 4.79 -13.75
N ASP A 68 -4.32 4.40 -13.49
CA ASP A 68 -4.66 3.42 -12.44
C ASP A 68 -4.30 2.00 -12.90
N GLU A 69 -3.00 1.72 -12.94
CA GLU A 69 -2.45 0.43 -13.40
C GLU A 69 -1.24 0.01 -12.57
N ALA A 70 -1.03 -1.29 -12.47
CA ALA A 70 0.18 -1.88 -11.91
C ALA A 70 0.46 -3.21 -12.61
N ASP A 71 1.74 -3.56 -12.69
CA ASP A 71 2.14 -4.90 -13.11
C ASP A 71 1.53 -5.96 -12.18
N PRO A 72 0.99 -7.09 -12.72
CA PRO A 72 0.41 -8.14 -11.90
C PRO A 72 1.35 -8.69 -10.81
N VAL A 73 2.66 -8.80 -11.09
CA VAL A 73 3.62 -9.30 -10.09
C VAL A 73 3.78 -8.33 -8.92
N ARG A 74 3.73 -7.01 -9.16
CA ARG A 74 3.75 -6.00 -8.09
C ARG A 74 2.49 -6.09 -7.22
N THR A 75 1.33 -6.29 -7.84
CA THR A 75 0.06 -6.45 -7.13
C THR A 75 0.06 -7.70 -6.26
N ALA A 76 0.50 -8.84 -6.80
CA ALA A 76 0.60 -10.10 -6.07
C ALA A 76 1.61 -10.00 -4.91
N GLY A 77 2.80 -9.46 -5.17
CA GLY A 77 3.82 -9.27 -4.14
C GLY A 77 3.36 -8.34 -3.01
N MET A 78 2.66 -7.25 -3.35
CA MET A 78 2.07 -6.35 -2.34
C MET A 78 1.05 -7.08 -1.46
N ALA A 79 0.22 -7.96 -2.03
CA ALA A 79 -0.74 -8.74 -1.27
C ALA A 79 -0.03 -9.71 -0.29
N VAL A 80 1.02 -10.39 -0.74
CA VAL A 80 1.82 -11.31 0.12
C VAL A 80 2.44 -10.55 1.29
N ILE A 81 3.10 -9.42 1.04
CA ILE A 81 3.74 -8.60 2.08
C ILE A 81 2.68 -8.04 3.05
N THR A 82 1.57 -7.51 2.53
CA THR A 82 0.48 -6.99 3.36
C THR A 82 -0.09 -8.07 4.27
N HIS A 83 -0.26 -9.30 3.76
CA HIS A 83 -0.74 -10.43 4.54
C HIS A 83 0.24 -10.80 5.66
N ALA A 84 1.54 -10.87 5.35
CA ALA A 84 2.57 -11.16 6.35
C ALA A 84 2.60 -10.11 7.48
N VAL A 85 2.49 -8.83 7.15
CA VAL A 85 2.36 -7.75 8.13
C VAL A 85 1.08 -7.90 8.96
N ALA A 86 -0.05 -8.24 8.34
CA ALA A 86 -1.31 -8.45 9.04
C ALA A 86 -1.28 -9.63 10.03
N GLN A 87 -0.50 -10.67 9.73
CA GLN A 87 -0.28 -11.80 10.64
C GLN A 87 0.69 -11.46 11.79
N ALA A 88 1.55 -10.48 11.58
CA ALA A 88 2.61 -10.10 12.52
C ALA A 88 2.20 -9.00 13.52
N THR A 89 1.02 -8.38 13.34
CA THR A 89 0.53 -7.26 14.15
C THR A 89 -0.88 -7.52 14.68
N GLY A 90 -1.29 -6.81 15.74
CA GLY A 90 -2.63 -6.94 16.33
C GLY A 90 -3.77 -6.52 15.40
N GLU A 91 -5.00 -6.96 15.69
CA GLU A 91 -6.18 -6.65 14.87
C GLU A 91 -6.56 -5.16 14.89
N ASP A 92 -6.18 -4.45 15.94
CA ASP A 92 -6.36 -3.02 16.13
C ASP A 92 -5.37 -2.17 15.31
N PHE A 93 -4.23 -2.75 14.87
CA PHE A 93 -3.24 -2.06 14.07
C PHE A 93 -3.71 -1.85 12.63
N GLN A 94 -3.76 -0.60 12.18
CA GLN A 94 -4.27 -0.25 10.86
C GLN A 94 -3.22 -0.44 9.78
N ILE A 95 -3.56 -1.09 8.68
CA ILE A 95 -2.62 -1.39 7.58
C ILE A 95 -3.10 -0.73 6.30
N GLY A 96 -2.36 0.28 5.87
CA GLY A 96 -2.55 0.93 4.59
C GLY A 96 -1.73 0.30 3.49
N VAL A 97 -2.21 0.43 2.26
CA VAL A 97 -1.51 -0.07 1.06
C VAL A 97 -1.43 1.01 0.01
N GLN A 98 -0.24 1.15 -0.61
CA GLN A 98 -0.06 1.97 -1.79
C GLN A 98 0.94 1.35 -2.76
N ILE A 99 0.49 1.05 -3.97
CA ILE A 99 1.36 0.78 -5.11
C ILE A 99 1.52 2.10 -5.86
N MET A 100 2.72 2.63 -5.85
CA MET A 100 3.01 3.93 -6.47
C MET A 100 2.96 3.86 -8.00
N TRP A 101 2.51 4.89 -8.69
CA TRP A 101 2.12 6.17 -8.11
C TRP A 101 0.64 6.20 -7.71
N ASN A 102 -0.29 5.90 -8.62
CA ASN A 102 -1.74 6.00 -8.43
C ASN A 102 -2.47 4.71 -8.83
N ALA A 103 -1.83 3.55 -8.63
CA ALA A 103 -2.44 2.25 -8.90
C ALA A 103 -3.47 1.89 -7.82
N LEU A 104 -4.60 2.62 -7.82
CA LEU A 104 -5.61 2.56 -6.78
C LEU A 104 -6.34 1.22 -6.76
N SER A 105 -6.71 0.71 -7.94
CA SER A 105 -7.41 -0.57 -8.08
C SER A 105 -6.55 -1.74 -7.62
N ALA A 106 -5.27 -1.77 -8.02
CA ALA A 106 -4.32 -2.78 -7.57
C ALA A 106 -4.05 -2.71 -6.06
N SER A 107 -3.89 -1.50 -5.52
CA SER A 107 -3.74 -1.28 -4.08
C SER A 107 -4.97 -1.74 -3.30
N ALA A 108 -6.18 -1.47 -3.81
CA ALA A 108 -7.44 -1.91 -3.20
C ALA A 108 -7.57 -3.43 -3.22
N ALA A 109 -7.23 -4.09 -4.35
CA ALA A 109 -7.25 -5.54 -4.47
C ALA A 109 -6.30 -6.19 -3.46
N ALA A 110 -5.05 -5.73 -3.39
CA ALA A 110 -4.06 -6.23 -2.43
C ALA A 110 -4.53 -6.03 -0.98
N ALA A 111 -5.00 -4.82 -0.62
CA ALA A 111 -5.52 -4.55 0.71
C ALA A 111 -6.71 -5.45 1.07
N ARG A 112 -7.66 -5.61 0.14
CA ARG A 112 -8.89 -6.38 0.35
C ARG A 112 -8.63 -7.84 0.70
N VAL A 113 -7.73 -8.49 -0.03
CA VAL A 113 -7.46 -9.93 0.15
C VAL A 113 -6.45 -10.21 1.27
N ALA A 114 -5.61 -9.23 1.62
CA ALA A 114 -4.48 -9.42 2.53
C ALA A 114 -4.67 -8.84 3.93
N GLY A 115 -5.82 -8.25 4.23
CA GLY A 115 -6.12 -7.73 5.57
C GLY A 115 -5.76 -6.26 5.78
N GLY A 116 -5.57 -5.49 4.70
CA GLY A 116 -5.44 -4.04 4.77
C GLY A 116 -6.76 -3.35 5.14
N SER A 117 -6.68 -2.14 5.68
CA SER A 117 -7.82 -1.35 6.16
C SER A 117 -8.01 -0.01 5.45
N PHE A 118 -6.97 0.55 4.84
CA PHE A 118 -7.05 1.81 4.12
C PHE A 118 -6.07 1.88 2.94
N LEU A 119 -6.24 2.90 2.11
CA LEU A 119 -5.34 3.22 1.01
C LEU A 119 -4.83 4.64 1.12
N ARG A 120 -3.62 4.86 0.61
CA ARG A 120 -3.19 6.21 0.24
C ARG A 120 -3.42 6.41 -1.26
N CYS A 121 -4.17 7.45 -1.60
CA CYS A 121 -4.42 7.83 -2.98
C CYS A 121 -3.58 9.06 -3.33
N THR A 122 -2.74 8.99 -4.36
CA THR A 122 -1.98 10.15 -4.83
C THR A 122 -2.90 11.18 -5.47
N ALA A 123 -3.81 10.73 -6.32
CA ALA A 123 -4.88 11.54 -6.87
C ALA A 123 -6.20 10.75 -6.85
N LEU A 124 -7.14 11.17 -6.02
CA LEU A 124 -8.52 10.65 -6.00
C LEU A 124 -9.49 11.67 -6.58
N VAL A 125 -9.20 12.95 -6.41
CA VAL A 125 -9.98 14.09 -6.93
C VAL A 125 -9.02 15.07 -7.61
N GLY A 126 -9.41 15.58 -8.77
CA GLY A 126 -8.57 16.51 -9.52
C GLY A 126 -7.43 15.83 -10.28
N ARG A 127 -6.30 16.53 -10.36
CA ARG A 127 -5.12 16.05 -11.09
C ARG A 127 -3.84 16.50 -10.42
N THR A 128 -2.75 15.78 -10.71
CA THR A 128 -1.39 16.13 -10.29
C THR A 128 -0.47 16.10 -11.50
N GLU A 129 0.26 17.19 -11.71
CA GLU A 129 1.33 17.25 -12.72
C GLU A 129 2.63 16.71 -12.10
N SER A 130 3.37 15.92 -12.85
CA SER A 130 4.62 15.32 -12.39
C SER A 130 5.65 15.22 -13.52
N PRO A 131 6.95 15.00 -13.22
CA PRO A 131 7.95 14.73 -14.25
C PRO A 131 7.66 13.47 -15.10
N PHE A 132 6.79 12.57 -14.61
CA PHE A 132 6.40 11.33 -15.29
C PHE A 132 5.13 11.49 -16.12
N GLY A 133 4.51 12.68 -16.11
CA GLY A 133 3.27 12.99 -16.79
C GLY A 133 2.15 13.41 -15.85
N ARG A 134 0.99 13.63 -16.43
CA ARG A 134 -0.21 14.03 -15.69
C ARG A 134 -0.91 12.80 -15.11
N VAL A 135 -1.17 12.83 -13.81
CA VAL A 135 -2.02 11.86 -13.10
C VAL A 135 -3.40 12.48 -12.94
N GLU A 136 -4.40 11.91 -13.59
CA GLU A 136 -5.80 12.34 -13.48
C GLU A 136 -6.59 11.34 -12.62
N ALA A 137 -7.35 11.89 -11.67
CA ALA A 137 -8.23 11.07 -10.85
C ALA A 137 -9.45 10.58 -11.66
N ASN A 138 -9.82 9.32 -11.41
CA ASN A 138 -11.10 8.77 -11.87
C ASN A 138 -11.86 8.18 -10.67
N PRO A 139 -12.46 9.04 -9.82
CA PRO A 139 -13.07 8.60 -8.57
C PRO A 139 -14.26 7.65 -8.81
N LEU A 140 -15.02 7.85 -9.88
CA LEU A 140 -16.17 6.98 -10.17
C LEU A 140 -15.73 5.56 -10.54
N ALA A 141 -14.73 5.40 -11.39
CA ALA A 141 -14.19 4.10 -11.76
C ALA A 141 -13.65 3.38 -10.52
N PHE A 142 -12.83 4.06 -9.72
CA PHE A 142 -12.26 3.50 -8.50
C PHE A 142 -13.34 3.11 -7.47
N LEU A 143 -14.33 3.97 -7.23
CA LEU A 143 -15.40 3.68 -6.28
C LEU A 143 -16.29 2.51 -6.73
N ASN A 144 -16.54 2.37 -8.05
CA ASN A 144 -17.23 1.22 -8.61
C ASN A 144 -16.43 -0.06 -8.43
N TYR A 145 -15.13 -0.03 -8.72
CA TYR A 145 -14.24 -1.17 -8.48
C TYR A 145 -14.23 -1.57 -7.00
N ARG A 146 -14.04 -0.61 -6.09
CA ARG A 146 -14.06 -0.86 -4.64
C ARG A 146 -15.35 -1.50 -4.14
N ARG A 147 -16.50 -1.17 -4.77
CA ARG A 147 -17.79 -1.78 -4.41
C ARG A 147 -17.93 -3.20 -4.94
N ALA A 148 -17.23 -3.52 -6.04
CA ALA A 148 -17.31 -4.84 -6.68
C ALA A 148 -16.45 -5.90 -5.96
N ILE A 149 -15.41 -5.49 -5.23
CA ILE A 149 -14.52 -6.37 -4.46
C ILE A 149 -14.85 -6.31 -2.95
#